data_5d658c1131699501c56f527af2bff087
#
_entry.id   5d658c1131699501c56f527af2bff087
#
_cell.length_a   1.000
_cell.length_b   1.000
_cell.length_c   1.000
_cell.angle_alpha   90.00
_cell.angle_beta   90.00
_cell.angle_gamma   90.00
#
_symmetry.space_group_name_H-M   'P 1'
#
loop_
_entity.id
_entity.type
_entity.pdbx_description
1 polymer ?
#
loop_
_entity_poly.entity_id
_entity_poly.type
_entity_poly.pdbx_seq_one_letter_code
_entity_poly.pdbx_strand_id
1 'polypeptide(L)'
;MSDYGQRIDTMTIRFNRLLPGPIERVWAYLTEPEKRAEWFAGGVTEIKAGGRTEFIFNHSALTTPDDKPPKKFETFNKEMRFEGEVLEVDPPRLLVWGGDDGDDYIETRFELESRGDKVLLTLTETKLSSLSRVIGNATGWHAHLELLSAKLAGETAPAFWATHARLGEEYEARWGAA
;
A
#
# COMPACT_ATOMS: atom_id res chain seq x y z
N MET A 1 15.24 -4.25 11.13
CA MET A 1 14.50 -4.53 9.90
C MET A 1 14.52 -3.25 9.09
N SER A 2 14.81 -3.30 7.79
CA SER A 2 14.80 -2.10 6.95
C SER A 2 13.37 -1.74 6.60
N ASP A 3 13.00 -0.46 6.67
CA ASP A 3 11.68 0.02 6.26
C ASP A 3 11.53 0.11 4.73
N TYR A 4 12.63 0.00 4.00
CA TYR A 4 12.61 0.00 2.55
C TYR A 4 12.09 -1.31 1.98
N GLY A 5 11.37 -1.19 0.86
CA GLY A 5 11.00 -2.32 0.04
C GLY A 5 12.21 -3.08 -0.46
N GLN A 6 12.03 -4.38 -0.62
CA GLN A 6 13.01 -5.28 -1.19
C GLN A 6 12.55 -5.65 -2.60
N ARG A 7 13.45 -5.58 -3.57
CA ARG A 7 13.23 -6.12 -4.91
C ARG A 7 13.56 -7.62 -4.87
N ILE A 8 12.54 -8.46 -4.92
CA ILE A 8 12.69 -9.92 -4.82
C ILE A 8 13.19 -10.50 -6.15
N ASP A 9 12.63 -9.98 -7.24
CA ASP A 9 13.04 -10.28 -8.62
C ASP A 9 12.74 -9.08 -9.53
N THR A 10 12.72 -9.28 -10.84
CA THR A 10 12.48 -8.21 -11.82
C THR A 10 11.07 -7.65 -11.81
N MET A 11 10.10 -8.37 -11.24
CA MET A 11 8.67 -8.06 -11.31
C MET A 11 7.96 -8.11 -9.94
N THR A 12 8.74 -8.25 -8.84
CA THR A 12 8.21 -8.48 -7.49
C THR A 12 8.89 -7.59 -6.47
N ILE A 13 8.08 -6.91 -5.66
CA ILE A 13 8.53 -6.14 -4.50
C ILE A 13 7.93 -6.68 -3.22
N ARG A 14 8.65 -6.52 -2.10
CA ARG A 14 8.20 -6.92 -0.77
C ARG A 14 8.53 -5.88 0.27
N PHE A 15 7.58 -5.65 1.18
CA PHE A 15 7.74 -4.84 2.38
C PHE A 15 7.46 -5.66 3.62
N ASN A 16 8.19 -5.38 4.69
CA ASN A 16 7.91 -5.89 6.02
C ASN A 16 7.71 -4.71 6.98
N ARG A 17 6.66 -4.77 7.81
CA ARG A 17 6.38 -3.78 8.85
C ARG A 17 6.04 -4.49 10.16
N LEU A 18 6.65 -4.04 11.24
CA LEU A 18 6.28 -4.50 12.58
C LEU A 18 5.35 -3.45 13.19
N LEU A 19 4.05 -3.73 13.16
CA LEU A 19 2.97 -2.81 13.51
C LEU A 19 2.44 -3.08 14.92
N PRO A 20 1.92 -2.07 15.63
CA PRO A 20 1.17 -2.29 16.87
C PRO A 20 -0.04 -3.21 16.63
N GLY A 21 -0.18 -4.24 17.49
CA GLY A 21 -1.30 -5.18 17.46
C GLY A 21 -2.58 -4.64 18.12
N PRO A 22 -3.57 -5.50 18.33
CA PRO A 22 -3.62 -6.92 17.93
C PRO A 22 -3.83 -7.12 16.42
N ILE A 23 -3.74 -8.37 15.97
CA ILE A 23 -3.85 -8.74 14.54
C ILE A 23 -5.21 -8.35 13.92
N GLU A 24 -6.29 -8.45 14.69
CA GLU A 24 -7.65 -8.08 14.29
C GLU A 24 -7.75 -6.57 13.99
N ARG A 25 -7.01 -5.75 14.73
CA ARG A 25 -6.94 -4.31 14.49
C ARG A 25 -6.22 -4.00 13.18
N VAL A 26 -5.08 -4.64 12.93
CA VAL A 26 -4.36 -4.48 11.65
C VAL A 26 -5.22 -4.96 10.49
N TRP A 27 -5.89 -6.11 10.64
CA TRP A 27 -6.83 -6.66 9.66
C TRP A 27 -7.96 -5.68 9.33
N ALA A 28 -8.54 -5.03 10.33
CA ALA A 28 -9.57 -4.02 10.13
C ALA A 28 -9.09 -2.84 9.28
N TYR A 29 -7.83 -2.40 9.44
CA TYR A 29 -7.23 -1.36 8.60
C TYR A 29 -6.95 -1.82 7.16
N LEU A 30 -6.90 -3.12 6.88
CA LEU A 30 -6.79 -3.65 5.53
C LEU A 30 -8.16 -3.82 4.84
N THR A 31 -9.23 -4.07 5.61
CA THR A 31 -10.49 -4.57 5.06
C THR A 31 -11.70 -3.67 5.25
N GLU A 32 -11.75 -2.88 6.32
CA GLU A 32 -12.85 -1.95 6.57
C GLU A 32 -12.67 -0.67 5.73
N PRO A 33 -13.65 -0.27 4.91
CA PRO A 33 -13.52 0.84 3.97
C PRO A 33 -13.05 2.16 4.60
N GLU A 34 -13.64 2.53 5.74
CA GLU A 34 -13.33 3.79 6.43
C GLU A 34 -11.91 3.79 7.01
N LYS A 35 -11.48 2.68 7.62
CA LYS A 35 -10.14 2.53 8.17
C LYS A 35 -9.08 2.45 7.06
N ARG A 36 -9.38 1.71 6.00
CA ARG A 36 -8.47 1.61 4.86
C ARG A 36 -8.29 2.97 4.16
N ALA A 37 -9.35 3.78 4.08
CA ALA A 37 -9.30 5.13 3.53
C ALA A 37 -8.39 6.09 4.31
N GLU A 38 -8.07 5.79 5.58
CA GLU A 38 -7.19 6.64 6.38
C GLU A 38 -5.70 6.55 6.01
N TRP A 39 -5.32 5.55 5.24
CA TRP A 39 -3.91 5.32 4.88
C TRP A 39 -3.70 4.91 3.42
N PHE A 40 -4.71 4.39 2.74
CA PHE A 40 -4.62 3.86 1.37
C PHE A 40 -5.83 4.32 0.53
N ALA A 41 -6.83 3.48 0.38
CA ALA A 41 -8.03 3.75 -0.41
C ALA A 41 -9.27 3.22 0.29
N GLY A 42 -10.38 3.93 0.19
CA GLY A 42 -11.70 3.46 0.61
C GLY A 42 -12.27 2.41 -0.36
N GLY A 43 -13.58 2.22 -0.29
CA GLY A 43 -14.30 1.25 -1.12
C GLY A 43 -14.50 -0.10 -0.44
N VAL A 44 -15.51 -0.83 -0.88
CA VAL A 44 -15.92 -2.11 -0.27
C VAL A 44 -15.01 -3.24 -0.76
N THR A 45 -14.67 -4.16 0.15
CA THR A 45 -14.03 -5.43 -0.16
C THR A 45 -14.91 -6.57 0.34
N GLU A 46 -15.39 -7.42 -0.56
CA GLU A 46 -16.08 -8.66 -0.20
C GLU A 46 -15.05 -9.69 0.27
N ILE A 47 -15.07 -10.02 1.57
CA ILE A 47 -14.07 -10.90 2.22
C ILE A 47 -14.39 -12.37 1.90
N LYS A 48 -14.23 -12.75 0.66
CA LYS A 48 -14.33 -14.12 0.14
C LYS A 48 -13.51 -14.25 -1.15
N ALA A 49 -12.99 -15.44 -1.45
CA ALA A 49 -12.37 -15.72 -2.74
C ALA A 49 -13.37 -15.52 -3.88
N GLY A 50 -12.96 -14.84 -4.95
CA GLY A 50 -13.83 -14.40 -6.04
C GLY A 50 -14.69 -13.18 -5.71
N GLY A 51 -14.52 -12.59 -4.51
CA GLY A 51 -15.22 -11.37 -4.11
C GLY A 51 -14.70 -10.14 -4.81
N ARG A 52 -15.58 -9.17 -5.06
CA ARG A 52 -15.21 -7.87 -5.62
C ARG A 52 -14.49 -7.02 -4.56
N THR A 53 -13.46 -6.29 -4.98
CA THR A 53 -12.88 -5.21 -4.20
C THR A 53 -12.89 -3.92 -5.00
N GLU A 54 -13.22 -2.82 -4.32
CA GLU A 54 -13.22 -1.47 -4.89
C GLU A 54 -12.16 -0.63 -4.17
N PHE A 55 -11.43 0.17 -4.92
CA PHE A 55 -10.44 1.12 -4.41
C PHE A 55 -10.84 2.53 -4.81
N ILE A 56 -11.18 3.35 -3.83
CA ILE A 56 -11.50 4.76 -4.00
C ILE A 56 -10.37 5.57 -3.38
N PHE A 57 -9.44 6.00 -4.22
CA PHE A 57 -8.31 6.84 -3.80
C PHE A 57 -8.72 8.29 -3.68
N ASN A 58 -8.33 8.92 -2.59
CA ASN A 58 -8.44 10.35 -2.35
C ASN A 58 -7.19 10.84 -1.61
N HIS A 59 -6.10 11.04 -2.35
CA HIS A 59 -4.82 11.41 -1.75
C HIS A 59 -4.86 12.76 -1.04
N SER A 60 -5.75 13.68 -1.44
CA SER A 60 -5.91 14.96 -0.75
C SER A 60 -6.43 14.82 0.68
N ALA A 61 -7.12 13.72 0.99
CA ALA A 61 -7.58 13.40 2.34
C ALA A 61 -6.50 12.73 3.22
N LEU A 62 -5.41 12.24 2.60
CA LEU A 62 -4.31 11.56 3.31
C LEU A 62 -3.24 12.52 3.83
N THR A 63 -3.33 13.81 3.52
CA THR A 63 -2.30 14.79 3.83
C THR A 63 -2.87 16.17 4.12
N THR A 64 -2.01 17.13 4.47
CA THR A 64 -2.43 18.52 4.73
C THR A 64 -2.63 19.30 3.43
N PRO A 65 -3.46 20.37 3.42
CA PRO A 65 -3.70 21.17 2.22
C PRO A 65 -2.46 21.82 1.59
N ASP A 66 -1.40 22.00 2.37
CA ASP A 66 -0.15 22.59 1.90
C ASP A 66 0.79 21.58 1.22
N ASP A 67 0.60 20.31 1.47
CA ASP A 67 1.36 19.22 0.85
C ASP A 67 0.79 18.89 -0.53
N LYS A 68 1.40 19.45 -1.57
CA LYS A 68 0.92 19.34 -2.95
C LYS A 68 1.62 18.21 -3.72
N PRO A 69 0.88 17.52 -4.58
CA PRO A 69 1.49 16.52 -5.46
C PRO A 69 2.49 17.18 -6.42
N PRO A 70 3.60 16.50 -6.74
CA PRO A 70 4.43 16.89 -7.88
C PRO A 70 3.57 16.95 -9.16
N LYS A 71 3.95 17.83 -10.12
CA LYS A 71 3.18 18.09 -11.35
C LYS A 71 2.74 16.80 -12.08
N LYS A 72 3.62 15.81 -12.14
CA LYS A 72 3.34 14.50 -12.78
C LYS A 72 2.26 13.68 -12.07
N PHE A 73 1.91 14.02 -10.82
CA PHE A 73 0.91 13.35 -10.00
C PHE A 73 -0.32 14.23 -9.68
N GLU A 74 -0.48 15.40 -10.31
CA GLU A 74 -1.62 16.31 -10.05
C GLU A 74 -2.97 15.61 -10.27
N THR A 75 -3.07 14.71 -11.23
CA THR A 75 -4.29 13.94 -11.49
C THR A 75 -4.65 13.00 -10.34
N PHE A 76 -3.66 12.50 -9.60
CA PHE A 76 -3.84 11.63 -8.43
C PHE A 76 -4.38 12.36 -7.21
N ASN A 77 -4.41 13.68 -7.23
CA ASN A 77 -5.02 14.47 -6.15
C ASN A 77 -6.55 14.57 -6.26
N LYS A 78 -7.13 14.03 -7.33
CA LYS A 78 -8.57 13.86 -7.52
C LYS A 78 -8.99 12.46 -7.09
N GLU A 79 -10.28 12.28 -6.81
CA GLU A 79 -10.81 10.94 -6.57
C GLU A 79 -10.62 10.05 -7.80
N MET A 80 -10.04 8.88 -7.57
CA MET A 80 -9.87 7.84 -8.59
C MET A 80 -10.45 6.53 -8.08
N ARG A 81 -11.06 5.77 -8.99
CA ARG A 81 -11.71 4.49 -8.68
C ARG A 81 -11.12 3.36 -9.51
N PHE A 82 -10.78 2.28 -8.84
CA PHE A 82 -10.33 1.04 -9.44
C PHE A 82 -11.13 -0.12 -8.88
N GLU A 83 -11.23 -1.19 -9.63
CA GLU A 83 -11.88 -2.42 -9.22
C GLU A 83 -10.89 -3.58 -9.32
N GLY A 84 -11.08 -4.56 -8.44
CA GLY A 84 -10.30 -5.77 -8.41
C GLY A 84 -11.09 -6.93 -7.84
N GLU A 85 -10.44 -8.05 -7.71
CA GLU A 85 -10.99 -9.28 -7.18
C GLU A 85 -10.16 -9.76 -5.99
N VAL A 86 -10.81 -10.29 -4.97
CA VAL A 86 -10.16 -11.01 -3.87
C VAL A 86 -9.81 -12.41 -4.37
N LEU A 87 -8.52 -12.70 -4.49
CA LEU A 87 -8.01 -13.97 -5.01
C LEU A 87 -7.90 -15.03 -3.92
N GLU A 88 -7.35 -14.64 -2.77
CA GLU A 88 -7.22 -15.50 -1.59
C GLU A 88 -7.58 -14.71 -0.33
N VAL A 89 -8.19 -15.37 0.64
CA VAL A 89 -8.46 -14.76 1.95
C VAL A 89 -8.52 -15.81 3.05
N ASP A 90 -7.83 -15.54 4.16
CA ASP A 90 -7.89 -16.29 5.41
C ASP A 90 -7.83 -15.30 6.59
N PRO A 91 -8.98 -14.77 7.05
CA PRO A 91 -9.00 -13.79 8.13
C PRO A 91 -8.48 -14.35 9.47
N PRO A 92 -7.70 -13.60 10.23
CA PRO A 92 -7.18 -12.26 9.95
C PRO A 92 -5.73 -12.29 9.40
N ARG A 93 -5.30 -13.38 8.75
CA ARG A 93 -3.89 -13.65 8.43
C ARG A 93 -3.51 -13.38 6.98
N LEU A 94 -4.45 -13.50 6.06
CA LEU A 94 -4.15 -13.44 4.62
C LEU A 94 -5.23 -12.71 3.85
N LEU A 95 -4.81 -11.78 3.02
CA LEU A 95 -5.63 -11.15 2.00
C LEU A 95 -4.80 -10.98 0.73
N VAL A 96 -5.31 -11.51 -0.38
CA VAL A 96 -4.72 -11.30 -1.71
C VAL A 96 -5.78 -10.73 -2.61
N TRP A 97 -5.48 -9.63 -3.26
CA TRP A 97 -6.31 -9.10 -4.33
C TRP A 97 -5.51 -8.94 -5.61
N GLY A 98 -6.21 -8.97 -6.73
CA GLY A 98 -5.68 -8.68 -8.05
C GLY A 98 -6.57 -7.70 -8.76
N GLY A 99 -5.99 -6.94 -9.67
CA GLY A 99 -6.73 -5.97 -10.47
C GLY A 99 -5.87 -5.32 -11.55
N ASP A 100 -6.56 -4.68 -12.48
CA ASP A 100 -5.90 -3.92 -13.53
C ASP A 100 -5.38 -2.59 -12.99
N ASP A 101 -4.15 -2.27 -13.33
CA ASP A 101 -3.51 -0.97 -13.06
C ASP A 101 -2.95 -0.42 -14.37
N GLY A 102 -3.80 0.24 -15.13
CA GLY A 102 -3.51 0.67 -16.49
C GLY A 102 -3.42 -0.52 -17.45
N ASP A 103 -2.24 -0.74 -18.06
CA ASP A 103 -2.00 -1.86 -18.97
C ASP A 103 -1.54 -3.15 -18.26
N ASP A 104 -1.34 -3.08 -16.94
CA ASP A 104 -0.84 -4.20 -16.13
C ASP A 104 -1.95 -4.82 -15.29
N TYR A 105 -1.85 -6.13 -15.08
CA TYR A 105 -2.57 -6.83 -14.03
C TYR A 105 -1.63 -7.08 -12.86
N ILE A 106 -1.95 -6.55 -11.70
CA ILE A 106 -1.10 -6.61 -10.50
C ILE A 106 -1.77 -7.47 -9.44
N GLU A 107 -0.98 -8.23 -8.69
CA GLU A 107 -1.44 -8.95 -7.51
C GLU A 107 -0.74 -8.43 -6.27
N THR A 108 -1.51 -8.11 -5.23
CA THR A 108 -1.02 -7.66 -3.93
C THR A 108 -1.43 -8.64 -2.85
N ARG A 109 -0.45 -9.13 -2.10
CA ARG A 109 -0.60 -10.10 -1.02
C ARG A 109 -0.22 -9.47 0.31
N PHE A 110 -1.12 -9.53 1.28
CA PHE A 110 -0.89 -9.14 2.67
C PHE A 110 -0.91 -10.37 3.55
N GLU A 111 0.16 -10.59 4.29
CA GLU A 111 0.28 -11.64 5.30
C GLU A 111 0.50 -11.01 6.66
N LEU A 112 -0.28 -11.42 7.66
CA LEU A 112 -0.21 -10.93 9.02
C LEU A 112 0.17 -12.07 9.96
N GLU A 113 1.20 -11.83 10.77
CA GLU A 113 1.65 -12.76 11.81
C GLU A 113 1.75 -12.06 13.17
N SER A 114 1.08 -12.60 14.18
CA SER A 114 1.19 -12.07 15.56
C SER A 114 2.59 -12.28 16.12
N ARG A 115 3.18 -11.23 16.66
CA ARG A 115 4.51 -11.20 17.29
C ARG A 115 4.44 -10.54 18.67
N GLY A 116 3.84 -11.24 19.63
CA GLY A 116 3.56 -10.70 20.96
C GLY A 116 2.48 -9.61 20.88
N ASP A 117 2.82 -8.40 21.32
CA ASP A 117 1.96 -7.21 21.24
C ASP A 117 1.99 -6.51 19.87
N LYS A 118 2.76 -7.04 18.96
CA LYS A 118 2.93 -6.53 17.58
C LYS A 118 2.46 -7.52 16.54
N VAL A 119 2.36 -7.04 15.31
CA VAL A 119 2.00 -7.81 14.13
C VAL A 119 3.05 -7.57 13.04
N LEU A 120 3.63 -8.63 12.53
CA LEU A 120 4.43 -8.56 11.32
C LEU A 120 3.49 -8.56 10.12
N LEU A 121 3.44 -7.43 9.40
CA LEU A 121 2.84 -7.32 8.09
C LEU A 121 3.92 -7.59 7.03
N THR A 122 3.65 -8.55 6.16
CA THR A 122 4.39 -8.75 4.90
C THR A 122 3.49 -8.41 3.73
N LEU A 123 3.82 -7.37 2.98
CA LEU A 123 3.18 -7.01 1.72
C LEU A 123 4.08 -7.48 0.58
N THR A 124 3.52 -8.24 -0.35
CA THR A 124 4.21 -8.65 -1.59
C THR A 124 3.35 -8.27 -2.78
N GLU A 125 3.92 -7.52 -3.72
CA GLU A 125 3.27 -7.17 -4.97
C GLU A 125 4.03 -7.79 -6.13
N THR A 126 3.30 -8.41 -7.05
CA THR A 126 3.83 -9.20 -8.17
C THR A 126 3.24 -8.76 -9.50
N LYS A 127 3.84 -9.24 -10.58
CA LYS A 127 3.43 -8.99 -11.98
C LYS A 127 3.64 -7.54 -12.43
N LEU A 128 4.64 -6.86 -11.85
CA LEU A 128 5.07 -5.53 -12.27
C LEU A 128 5.82 -5.62 -13.60
N SER A 129 5.35 -4.93 -14.66
CA SER A 129 5.81 -5.16 -16.03
C SER A 129 7.16 -4.55 -16.40
N SER A 130 7.67 -3.62 -15.59
CA SER A 130 8.90 -2.88 -15.90
C SER A 130 9.58 -2.34 -14.63
N LEU A 131 10.87 -2.00 -14.76
CA LEU A 131 11.61 -1.37 -13.65
C LEU A 131 10.95 -0.04 -13.20
N SER A 132 10.42 0.74 -14.12
CA SER A 132 9.69 1.97 -13.78
C SER A 132 8.45 1.68 -12.93
N ARG A 133 7.70 0.60 -13.24
CA ARG A 133 6.55 0.14 -12.44
C ARG A 133 7.01 -0.36 -11.07
N VAL A 134 8.09 -1.12 -11.00
CA VAL A 134 8.69 -1.59 -9.75
C VAL A 134 9.05 -0.42 -8.84
N ILE A 135 9.72 0.61 -9.36
CA ILE A 135 10.11 1.81 -8.62
C ILE A 135 8.87 2.62 -8.21
N GLY A 136 7.95 2.85 -9.13
CA GLY A 136 6.73 3.61 -8.87
C GLY A 136 5.86 2.97 -7.79
N ASN A 137 5.61 1.67 -7.88
CA ASN A 137 4.81 0.94 -6.92
C ASN A 137 5.52 0.81 -5.55
N ALA A 138 6.84 0.61 -5.54
CA ALA A 138 7.60 0.62 -4.30
C ALA A 138 7.52 1.99 -3.59
N THR A 139 7.60 3.07 -4.34
CA THR A 139 7.44 4.44 -3.83
C THR A 139 6.06 4.64 -3.20
N GLY A 140 5.01 4.27 -3.93
CA GLY A 140 3.62 4.39 -3.47
C GLY A 140 3.36 3.55 -2.23
N TRP A 141 3.69 2.26 -2.25
CA TRP A 141 3.51 1.38 -1.10
C TRP A 141 4.28 1.84 0.13
N HIS A 142 5.53 2.28 -0.03
CA HIS A 142 6.30 2.79 1.11
C HIS A 142 5.62 4.00 1.74
N ALA A 143 5.21 5.00 0.94
CA ALA A 143 4.53 6.19 1.44
C ALA A 143 3.21 5.83 2.16
N HIS A 144 2.40 4.94 1.60
CA HIS A 144 1.17 4.47 2.24
C HIS A 144 1.43 3.69 3.54
N LEU A 145 2.43 2.82 3.57
CA LEU A 145 2.79 2.06 4.77
C LEU A 145 3.32 2.94 5.90
N GLU A 146 3.95 4.08 5.60
CA GLU A 146 4.29 5.10 6.60
C GLU A 146 3.04 5.68 7.27
N LEU A 147 1.98 5.96 6.49
CA LEU A 147 0.69 6.40 7.03
C LEU A 147 0.05 5.33 7.91
N LEU A 148 0.02 4.07 7.45
CA LEU A 148 -0.53 2.96 8.23
C LEU A 148 0.19 2.80 9.56
N SER A 149 1.54 2.83 9.53
CA SER A 149 2.37 2.70 10.73
C SER A 149 2.08 3.81 11.74
N ALA A 150 2.00 5.06 11.29
CA ALA A 150 1.68 6.20 12.14
C ALA A 150 0.26 6.09 12.74
N LYS A 151 -0.74 5.72 11.93
CA LYS A 151 -2.13 5.52 12.39
C LYS A 151 -2.22 4.46 13.48
N LEU A 152 -1.61 3.31 13.28
CA LEU A 152 -1.64 2.22 14.26
C LEU A 152 -0.85 2.56 15.52
N ALA A 153 0.21 3.36 15.42
CA ALA A 153 0.98 3.85 16.57
C ALA A 153 0.30 5.01 17.31
N GLY A 154 -0.75 5.62 16.76
CA GLY A 154 -1.37 6.84 17.32
C GLY A 154 -0.49 8.08 17.16
N GLU A 155 0.39 8.08 16.16
CA GLU A 155 1.32 9.14 15.85
C GLU A 155 0.79 10.05 14.74
N THR A 156 1.38 11.24 14.62
CA THR A 156 1.09 12.14 13.49
C THR A 156 1.66 11.53 12.20
N ALA A 157 0.80 11.33 11.22
CA ALA A 157 1.22 10.84 9.92
C ALA A 157 2.13 11.85 9.19
N PRO A 158 3.16 11.40 8.46
CA PRO A 158 3.98 12.29 7.64
C PRO A 158 3.16 12.86 6.47
N ALA A 159 3.63 13.99 5.92
CA ALA A 159 3.07 14.57 4.71
C ALA A 159 3.24 13.59 3.53
N PHE A 160 2.14 13.18 2.91
CA PHE A 160 2.14 12.10 1.92
C PHE A 160 3.00 12.42 0.69
N TRP A 161 2.75 13.58 0.05
CA TRP A 161 3.43 13.93 -1.20
C TRP A 161 4.90 14.25 -1.01
N ALA A 162 5.26 14.93 0.08
CA ALA A 162 6.67 15.17 0.43
C ALA A 162 7.41 13.85 0.68
N THR A 163 6.77 12.92 1.39
CA THR A 163 7.32 11.57 1.63
C THR A 163 7.43 10.80 0.32
N HIS A 164 6.40 10.80 -0.51
CA HIS A 164 6.39 10.12 -1.81
C HIS A 164 7.49 10.66 -2.73
N ALA A 165 7.68 11.99 -2.81
CA ALA A 165 8.73 12.59 -3.64
C ALA A 165 10.12 12.16 -3.20
N ARG A 166 10.43 12.25 -1.89
CA ARG A 166 11.70 11.80 -1.32
C ARG A 166 11.96 10.32 -1.59
N LEU A 167 10.98 9.46 -1.31
CA LEU A 167 11.10 8.02 -1.55
C LEU A 167 11.30 7.67 -3.02
N GLY A 168 10.66 8.41 -3.93
CA GLY A 168 10.86 8.23 -5.37
C GLY A 168 12.32 8.44 -5.79
N GLU A 169 12.95 9.51 -5.31
CA GLU A 169 14.37 9.77 -5.56
C GLU A 169 15.26 8.67 -4.95
N GLU A 170 14.95 8.22 -3.75
CA GLU A 170 15.71 7.19 -3.05
C GLU A 170 15.60 5.81 -3.75
N TYR A 171 14.41 5.40 -4.21
CA TYR A 171 14.25 4.15 -4.97
C TYR A 171 14.88 4.24 -6.35
N GLU A 172 14.79 5.38 -7.03
CA GLU A 172 15.49 5.60 -8.30
C GLU A 172 17.00 5.47 -8.12
N ALA A 173 17.58 6.07 -7.06
CA ALA A 173 18.99 5.93 -6.76
C ALA A 173 19.41 4.49 -6.41
N ARG A 174 18.53 3.71 -5.77
CA ARG A 174 18.82 2.33 -5.37
C ARG A 174 18.69 1.31 -6.51
N TRP A 175 17.72 1.51 -7.40
CA TRP A 175 17.32 0.49 -8.38
C TRP A 175 17.38 0.97 -9.84
N GLY A 176 17.40 2.28 -10.08
CA GLY A 176 17.35 2.86 -11.43
C GLY A 176 18.67 2.77 -12.21
N ALA A 177 19.78 2.53 -11.53
CA ALA A 177 21.12 2.43 -12.15
C ALA A 177 21.53 0.99 -12.54
N ALA A 178 20.59 0.07 -12.59
CA ALA A 178 20.85 -1.34 -12.92
C ALA A 178 20.69 -1.65 -14.41
#